data_fbf4c6d877eafc57d33b3e273e21076b
#
_entry.id   fbf4c6d877eafc57d33b3e273e21076b
#
_cell.length_a   1.000
_cell.length_b   1.000
_cell.length_c   1.000
_cell.angle_alpha   90.00
_cell.angle_beta   90.00
_cell.angle_gamma   90.00
#
_symmetry.space_group_name_H-M   'P 1'
#
loop_
_entity.id
_entity.type
_entity.pdbx_description
1 polymer ?
#
loop_
_entity_poly.entity_id
_entity_poly.type
_entity_poly.pdbx_seq_one_letter_code
_entity_poly.pdbx_strand_id
1 'polypeptide(L)'
;MARGDGIHRTSARNMRLTAARIGNAQQHNEREKGSYVNQDIVPERTRLNIHFKKPTAGYAEMFEQMKEDGIISTRGMKEDAFLYGELVFDVNTAYFHNHGGYDFAKQFYTDAYKSAIEIVGGEQYILSAVMHADECNRAMSDALGQDVYHYHLHVIYIPVVEKQILWSKRCKDKSLVGTVKETIQQVSMSKKWDSKPALDENGEPFLSTKGKPVLKKSYSVLQDDFFRYMRDAGYNDVERGERGSSEEHLTVTQFKV
;
A
#
# COMPACT_ATOMS: atom_id res chain seq x y z
N MET A 1 3.64 11.63 15.09
CA MET A 1 3.65 11.58 16.58
C MET A 1 2.33 11.03 17.05
N ALA A 2 2.33 10.16 18.04
CA ALA A 2 1.11 9.96 18.82
C ALA A 2 0.72 11.35 19.37
N ARG A 3 -0.51 11.78 19.16
CA ARG A 3 -0.99 13.10 19.60
C ARG A 3 -1.06 13.26 21.12
N GLY A 4 -0.51 12.31 21.89
CA GLY A 4 -0.58 12.30 23.35
C GLY A 4 -1.98 12.03 23.92
N ASP A 5 -2.95 11.69 23.06
CA ASP A 5 -4.33 11.39 23.43
C ASP A 5 -4.57 9.91 23.83
N GLY A 6 -3.52 9.09 23.78
CA GLY A 6 -3.58 7.66 24.09
C GLY A 6 -4.29 6.80 23.02
N ILE A 7 -4.69 7.39 21.89
CA ILE A 7 -5.42 6.69 20.83
C ILE A 7 -4.44 6.11 19.81
N HIS A 8 -4.60 4.83 19.50
CA HIS A 8 -3.81 4.13 18.50
C HIS A 8 -4.54 4.13 17.15
N ARG A 9 -3.98 4.82 16.17
CA ARG A 9 -4.62 4.99 14.86
C ARG A 9 -3.88 4.21 13.78
N THR A 10 -4.64 3.44 12.98
CA THR A 10 -4.12 2.79 11.78
C THR A 10 -3.86 3.81 10.68
N SER A 11 -2.79 3.62 9.95
CA SER A 11 -2.45 4.39 8.76
C SER A 11 -2.18 3.45 7.58
N ALA A 12 -2.72 3.78 6.42
CA ALA A 12 -2.45 3.09 5.17
C ALA A 12 -2.22 4.13 4.07
N ARG A 13 -1.06 4.06 3.42
CA ARG A 13 -0.66 4.99 2.36
C ARG A 13 -0.37 4.22 1.08
N ASN A 14 -0.63 4.85 -0.07
CA ASN A 14 -0.27 4.31 -1.37
C ASN A 14 0.62 5.31 -2.12
N MET A 15 1.87 4.94 -2.32
CA MET A 15 2.80 5.68 -3.15
C MET A 15 2.79 5.15 -4.58
N ARG A 16 2.81 6.06 -5.55
CA ARG A 16 2.81 5.74 -6.98
C ARG A 16 4.23 5.79 -7.49
N LEU A 17 4.70 4.71 -8.12
CA LEU A 17 6.07 4.59 -8.57
C LEU A 17 6.14 4.38 -10.08
N THR A 18 7.04 5.12 -10.72
CA THR A 18 7.42 4.93 -12.13
C THR A 18 8.58 3.94 -12.24
N ALA A 19 8.88 3.48 -13.45
CA ALA A 19 10.05 2.64 -13.72
C ALA A 19 11.36 3.27 -13.22
N ALA A 20 11.51 4.59 -13.28
CA ALA A 20 12.71 5.29 -12.79
C ALA A 20 12.87 5.27 -11.26
N ARG A 21 11.79 5.05 -10.50
CA ARG A 21 11.79 5.10 -9.02
C ARG A 21 11.80 3.74 -8.35
N ILE A 22 11.47 2.67 -9.07
CA ILE A 22 11.31 1.35 -8.46
C ILE A 22 12.61 0.81 -7.86
N GLY A 23 13.77 1.08 -8.47
CA GLY A 23 15.07 0.67 -7.95
C GLY A 23 15.40 1.33 -6.60
N ASN A 24 15.01 2.59 -6.40
CA ASN A 24 15.19 3.25 -5.09
C ASN A 24 14.30 2.64 -4.00
N ALA A 25 13.05 2.28 -4.37
CA ALA A 25 12.15 1.59 -3.46
C ALA A 25 12.69 0.20 -3.08
N GLN A 26 13.19 -0.57 -4.05
CA GLN A 26 13.85 -1.85 -3.78
C GLN A 26 15.01 -1.69 -2.82
N GLN A 27 15.95 -0.80 -3.12
CA GLN A 27 17.11 -0.56 -2.27
C GLN A 27 16.74 -0.17 -0.84
N HIS A 28 15.62 0.55 -0.64
CA HIS A 28 15.13 0.89 0.70
C HIS A 28 14.50 -0.32 1.38
N ASN A 29 13.60 -1.01 0.72
CA ASN A 29 12.79 -2.06 1.31
C ASN A 29 13.63 -3.32 1.60
N GLU A 30 14.55 -3.67 0.69
CA GLU A 30 15.43 -4.82 0.82
C GLU A 30 16.74 -4.50 1.59
N ARG A 31 16.88 -3.25 2.07
CA ARG A 31 18.09 -2.79 2.80
C ARG A 31 19.41 -3.01 2.02
N GLU A 32 19.38 -2.75 0.72
CA GLU A 32 20.53 -2.95 -0.18
C GLU A 32 21.55 -1.79 -0.18
N LYS A 33 21.27 -0.69 0.53
CA LYS A 33 22.17 0.47 0.60
C LYS A 33 23.20 0.29 1.71
N GLY A 34 24.45 0.68 1.45
CA GLY A 34 25.50 0.76 2.47
C GLY A 34 25.32 1.89 3.47
N SER A 35 24.48 2.90 3.15
CA SER A 35 24.12 3.99 4.05
C SER A 35 22.75 4.56 3.72
N TYR A 36 22.04 5.06 4.73
CA TYR A 36 20.70 5.63 4.60
C TYR A 36 20.68 7.08 5.12
N VAL A 37 19.88 7.92 4.48
CA VAL A 37 19.63 9.29 4.98
C VAL A 37 18.87 9.22 6.31
N ASN A 38 18.00 8.22 6.49
CA ASN A 38 17.36 7.93 7.77
C ASN A 38 18.38 7.33 8.74
N GLN A 39 18.87 8.13 9.67
CA GLN A 39 19.84 7.73 10.69
C GLN A 39 19.23 6.88 11.81
N ASP A 40 17.92 6.66 11.80
CA ASP A 40 17.24 5.84 12.79
C ASP A 40 17.32 4.34 12.43
N ILE A 41 17.76 4.00 11.23
CA ILE A 41 18.01 2.62 10.82
C ILE A 41 19.20 2.08 11.62
N VAL A 42 18.97 0.96 12.30
CA VAL A 42 19.97 0.21 13.09
C VAL A 42 20.36 -1.05 12.32
N PRO A 43 21.51 -1.05 11.61
CA PRO A 43 21.88 -2.15 10.69
C PRO A 43 21.92 -3.53 11.35
N GLU A 44 22.31 -3.60 12.61
CA GLU A 44 22.40 -4.86 13.38
C GLU A 44 21.02 -5.51 13.56
N ARG A 45 19.94 -4.73 13.42
CA ARG A 45 18.56 -5.19 13.53
C ARG A 45 17.92 -5.55 12.20
N THR A 46 18.55 -5.25 11.07
CA THR A 46 17.99 -5.58 9.73
C THR A 46 17.65 -7.08 9.61
N ARG A 47 18.37 -7.95 10.31
CA ARG A 47 18.04 -9.38 10.41
C ARG A 47 16.68 -9.70 11.04
N LEU A 48 16.04 -8.73 11.71
CA LEU A 48 14.73 -8.83 12.31
C LEU A 48 13.62 -8.36 11.38
N ASN A 49 13.94 -7.78 10.22
CA ASN A 49 12.97 -7.48 9.19
C ASN A 49 12.37 -8.79 8.67
N ILE A 50 11.07 -8.81 8.46
CA ILE A 50 10.33 -10.03 8.08
C ILE A 50 9.74 -9.85 6.69
N HIS A 51 10.13 -10.71 5.77
CA HIS A 51 9.46 -10.82 4.48
C HIS A 51 8.26 -11.77 4.59
N PHE A 52 7.06 -11.25 4.43
CA PHE A 52 5.84 -12.04 4.22
C PHE A 52 5.80 -12.57 2.78
N LYS A 53 6.33 -11.77 1.85
CA LYS A 53 6.65 -12.20 0.49
C LYS A 53 8.02 -11.67 0.10
N LYS A 54 8.95 -12.60 -0.11
CA LYS A 54 10.31 -12.28 -0.56
C LYS A 54 10.32 -12.14 -2.08
N PRO A 55 10.96 -11.10 -2.66
CA PRO A 55 11.13 -11.00 -4.10
C PRO A 55 12.03 -12.13 -4.62
N THR A 56 11.74 -12.64 -5.81
CA THR A 56 12.50 -13.71 -6.47
C THR A 56 13.61 -13.17 -7.37
N ALA A 57 13.52 -11.88 -7.72
CA ALA A 57 14.48 -11.16 -8.54
C ALA A 57 14.35 -9.65 -8.27
N GLY A 58 15.05 -8.80 -8.99
CA GLY A 58 14.84 -7.36 -8.95
C GLY A 58 13.40 -6.99 -9.31
N TYR A 59 12.82 -5.97 -8.65
CA TYR A 59 11.40 -5.60 -8.88
C TYR A 59 11.08 -5.29 -10.34
N ALA A 60 12.01 -4.61 -11.03
CA ALA A 60 11.86 -4.32 -12.47
C ALA A 60 11.93 -5.59 -13.32
N GLU A 61 12.80 -6.52 -12.98
CA GLU A 61 12.95 -7.82 -13.64
C GLU A 61 11.68 -8.67 -13.47
N MET A 62 11.15 -8.75 -12.24
CA MET A 62 9.89 -9.45 -11.97
C MET A 62 8.72 -8.87 -12.79
N PHE A 63 8.67 -7.53 -12.93
CA PHE A 63 7.65 -6.87 -13.74
C PHE A 63 7.75 -7.27 -15.23
N GLU A 64 8.95 -7.23 -15.81
CA GLU A 64 9.16 -7.61 -17.20
C GLU A 64 8.82 -9.09 -17.43
N GLN A 65 9.21 -9.98 -16.50
CA GLN A 65 8.84 -11.40 -16.55
C GLN A 65 7.33 -11.60 -16.55
N MET A 66 6.60 -10.93 -15.65
CA MET A 66 5.13 -11.03 -15.61
C MET A 66 4.47 -10.51 -16.90
N LYS A 67 5.08 -9.53 -17.56
CA LYS A 67 4.62 -9.01 -18.85
C LYS A 67 4.89 -10.01 -19.98
N GLU A 68 6.07 -10.64 -20.00
CA GLU A 68 6.44 -11.67 -20.97
C GLU A 68 5.55 -12.92 -20.83
N ASP A 69 5.27 -13.32 -19.61
CA ASP A 69 4.37 -14.45 -19.28
C ASP A 69 2.88 -14.14 -19.55
N GLY A 70 2.55 -12.91 -19.95
CA GLY A 70 1.17 -12.51 -20.23
C GLY A 70 0.29 -12.38 -18.97
N ILE A 71 0.87 -12.40 -17.78
CA ILE A 71 0.15 -12.22 -16.49
C ILE A 71 -0.39 -10.80 -16.39
N ILE A 72 0.34 -9.82 -16.92
CA ILE A 72 -0.03 -8.41 -16.95
C ILE A 72 0.11 -7.84 -18.36
N SER A 73 -0.63 -6.77 -18.64
CA SER A 73 -0.57 -6.04 -19.91
C SER A 73 -0.31 -4.56 -19.70
N THR A 74 0.65 -4.01 -20.43
CA THR A 74 0.96 -2.58 -20.49
C THR A 74 0.46 -1.93 -21.77
N ARG A 75 -0.43 -2.60 -22.52
CA ARG A 75 -0.93 -2.13 -23.82
C ARG A 75 -1.51 -0.72 -23.74
N GLY A 76 -0.95 0.20 -24.51
CA GLY A 76 -1.41 1.59 -24.61
C GLY A 76 -1.02 2.48 -23.42
N MET A 77 -0.09 2.04 -22.58
CA MET A 77 0.48 2.88 -21.53
C MET A 77 1.52 3.85 -22.08
N LYS A 78 1.67 4.99 -21.41
CA LYS A 78 2.73 5.96 -21.69
C LYS A 78 4.02 5.54 -20.99
N GLU A 79 5.16 6.03 -21.46
CA GLU A 79 6.48 5.73 -20.93
C GLU A 79 6.65 6.20 -19.46
N ASP A 80 6.04 7.34 -19.11
CA ASP A 80 6.08 7.94 -17.77
C ASP A 80 4.98 7.45 -16.82
N ALA A 81 4.25 6.40 -17.21
CA ALA A 81 3.16 5.88 -16.42
C ALA A 81 3.62 5.29 -15.08
N PHE A 82 2.74 5.36 -14.08
CA PHE A 82 2.94 4.66 -12.81
C PHE A 82 2.68 3.16 -12.99
N LEU A 83 3.75 2.40 -13.02
CA LEU A 83 3.72 0.94 -13.23
C LEU A 83 3.59 0.16 -11.93
N TYR A 84 4.02 0.75 -10.83
CA TYR A 84 4.05 0.13 -9.50
C TYR A 84 3.36 1.00 -8.47
N GLY A 85 2.91 0.36 -7.40
CA GLY A 85 2.50 1.01 -6.18
C GLY A 85 3.26 0.46 -4.99
N GLU A 86 3.36 1.27 -3.95
CA GLU A 86 3.84 0.85 -2.66
C GLU A 86 2.79 1.19 -1.60
N LEU A 87 2.23 0.16 -0.97
CA LEU A 87 1.41 0.34 0.22
C LEU A 87 2.32 0.36 1.44
N VAL A 88 2.09 1.31 2.31
CA VAL A 88 2.74 1.38 3.62
C VAL A 88 1.67 1.35 4.69
N PHE A 89 1.72 0.34 5.55
CA PHE A 89 0.82 0.18 6.68
C PHE A 89 1.56 0.45 7.98
N ASP A 90 0.92 1.18 8.86
CA ASP A 90 1.53 1.74 10.05
C ASP A 90 0.51 1.89 11.18
N VAL A 91 0.99 1.80 12.42
CA VAL A 91 0.34 2.25 13.65
C VAL A 91 1.42 2.91 14.50
N ASN A 92 1.06 3.82 15.40
CA ASN A 92 2.05 4.50 16.22
C ASN A 92 2.90 3.51 17.05
N THR A 93 4.16 3.86 17.28
CA THR A 93 5.15 3.02 17.98
C THR A 93 4.67 2.56 19.36
N ALA A 94 3.94 3.42 20.08
CA ALA A 94 3.43 3.12 21.43
C ALA A 94 2.46 1.92 21.42
N TYR A 95 1.71 1.72 20.34
CA TYR A 95 0.80 0.58 20.21
C TYR A 95 1.55 -0.74 20.37
N PHE A 96 2.59 -0.93 19.56
CA PHE A 96 3.38 -2.16 19.62
C PHE A 96 4.15 -2.29 20.92
N HIS A 97 4.74 -1.19 21.41
CA HIS A 97 5.44 -1.20 22.70
C HIS A 97 4.55 -1.69 23.84
N ASN A 98 3.31 -1.20 23.90
CA ASN A 98 2.35 -1.55 24.95
C ASN A 98 1.79 -2.98 24.84
N HIS A 99 1.90 -3.62 23.65
CA HIS A 99 1.38 -4.97 23.39
C HIS A 99 2.48 -6.04 23.27
N GLY A 100 3.70 -5.79 23.77
CA GLY A 100 4.77 -6.79 23.76
C GLY A 100 5.78 -6.64 22.62
N GLY A 101 5.72 -5.54 21.86
CA GLY A 101 6.76 -5.15 20.90
C GLY A 101 6.79 -6.02 19.66
N TYR A 102 7.96 -6.62 19.38
CA TYR A 102 8.26 -7.29 18.12
C TYR A 102 7.32 -8.45 17.76
N ASP A 103 7.03 -9.34 18.73
CA ASP A 103 6.20 -10.51 18.43
C ASP A 103 4.76 -10.13 18.11
N PHE A 104 4.22 -9.14 18.81
CA PHE A 104 2.90 -8.60 18.51
C PHE A 104 2.89 -7.87 17.15
N ALA A 105 3.93 -7.08 16.83
CA ALA A 105 4.06 -6.44 15.53
C ALA A 105 4.09 -7.46 14.40
N LYS A 106 4.82 -8.57 14.58
CA LYS A 106 4.85 -9.67 13.60
C LYS A 106 3.46 -10.25 13.35
N GLN A 107 2.67 -10.49 14.39
CA GLN A 107 1.29 -10.98 14.26
C GLN A 107 0.41 -9.94 13.54
N PHE A 108 0.46 -8.69 13.98
CA PHE A 108 -0.31 -7.59 13.39
C PHE A 108 -0.03 -7.45 11.89
N TYR A 109 1.26 -7.43 11.49
CA TYR A 109 1.63 -7.26 10.08
C TYR A 109 1.45 -8.54 9.25
N THR A 110 1.34 -9.72 9.87
CA THR A 110 0.85 -10.92 9.18
C THR A 110 -0.59 -10.72 8.69
N ASP A 111 -1.45 -10.15 9.52
CA ASP A 111 -2.84 -9.88 9.14
C ASP A 111 -2.94 -8.65 8.22
N ALA A 112 -2.11 -7.62 8.44
CA ALA A 112 -1.99 -6.49 7.52
C ALA A 112 -1.56 -6.92 6.11
N TYR A 113 -0.68 -7.93 5.98
CA TYR A 113 -0.31 -8.50 4.69
C TYR A 113 -1.49 -9.20 3.99
N LYS A 114 -2.31 -9.93 4.73
CA LYS A 114 -3.55 -10.53 4.18
C LYS A 114 -4.51 -9.44 3.67
N SER A 115 -4.67 -8.36 4.43
CA SER A 115 -5.41 -7.17 3.97
C SER A 115 -4.83 -6.59 2.68
N ALA A 116 -3.49 -6.51 2.57
CA ALA A 116 -2.84 -6.01 1.36
C ALA A 116 -3.14 -6.90 0.14
N ILE A 117 -3.19 -8.23 0.30
CA ILE A 117 -3.55 -9.17 -0.78
C ILE A 117 -4.95 -8.88 -1.30
N GLU A 118 -5.93 -8.66 -0.41
CA GLU A 118 -7.30 -8.31 -0.79
C GLU A 118 -7.38 -6.94 -1.48
N ILE A 119 -6.72 -5.93 -0.92
CA ILE A 119 -6.68 -4.56 -1.47
C ILE A 119 -6.03 -4.55 -2.86
N VAL A 120 -4.94 -5.29 -3.04
CA VAL A 120 -4.23 -5.40 -4.32
C VAL A 120 -5.05 -6.24 -5.32
N GLY A 121 -5.85 -7.20 -4.86
CA GLY A 121 -6.67 -8.08 -5.69
C GLY A 121 -5.94 -9.35 -6.11
N GLY A 122 -4.96 -9.78 -5.32
CA GLY A 122 -4.27 -11.06 -5.47
C GLY A 122 -2.79 -10.98 -5.18
N GLU A 123 -2.28 -12.02 -4.52
CA GLU A 123 -0.88 -12.12 -4.12
C GLU A 123 0.08 -12.17 -5.31
N GLN A 124 -0.38 -12.67 -6.47
CA GLN A 124 0.42 -12.72 -7.71
C GLN A 124 0.86 -11.33 -8.20
N TYR A 125 0.17 -10.27 -7.82
CA TYR A 125 0.53 -8.89 -8.20
C TYR A 125 1.42 -8.19 -7.18
N ILE A 126 1.73 -8.82 -6.04
CA ILE A 126 2.66 -8.32 -5.04
C ILE A 126 4.07 -8.81 -5.39
N LEU A 127 5.04 -7.90 -5.50
CA LEU A 127 6.44 -8.22 -5.78
C LEU A 127 7.23 -8.51 -4.50
N SER A 128 6.98 -7.74 -3.44
CA SER A 128 7.60 -7.88 -2.13
C SER A 128 6.68 -7.36 -1.05
N ALA A 129 6.74 -7.97 0.13
CA ALA A 129 6.09 -7.48 1.34
C ALA A 129 7.02 -7.69 2.53
N VAL A 130 7.50 -6.61 3.12
CA VAL A 130 8.50 -6.65 4.20
C VAL A 130 8.08 -5.76 5.37
N MET A 131 8.06 -6.33 6.57
CA MET A 131 7.97 -5.57 7.82
C MET A 131 9.37 -5.10 8.21
N HIS A 132 9.56 -3.80 8.32
CA HIS A 132 10.76 -3.24 8.93
C HIS A 132 10.65 -3.25 10.46
N ALA A 133 11.71 -3.71 11.10
CA ALA A 133 11.86 -3.80 12.54
C ALA A 133 13.19 -3.21 13.03
N ASP A 134 13.85 -2.47 12.14
CA ASP A 134 15.19 -1.94 12.32
C ASP A 134 15.23 -0.40 12.44
N GLU A 135 14.09 0.26 12.57
CA GLU A 135 14.02 1.72 12.74
C GLU A 135 13.77 2.11 14.19
N CYS A 136 14.75 2.77 14.82
CA CYS A 136 14.65 3.22 16.21
C CYS A 136 13.74 4.46 16.31
N ASN A 137 12.81 4.46 17.26
CA ASN A 137 12.09 5.66 17.66
C ASN A 137 12.88 6.37 18.77
N ARG A 138 13.83 7.23 18.40
CA ARG A 138 14.75 7.90 19.35
C ARG A 138 14.00 8.68 20.42
N ALA A 139 13.00 9.48 20.04
CA ALA A 139 12.25 10.30 20.99
C ALA A 139 11.57 9.45 22.08
N MET A 140 10.99 8.31 21.70
CA MET A 140 10.37 7.40 22.65
C MET A 140 11.42 6.61 23.45
N SER A 141 12.53 6.25 22.81
CA SER A 141 13.66 5.58 23.49
C SER A 141 14.27 6.45 24.58
N ASP A 142 14.50 7.73 24.27
CA ASP A 142 15.02 8.71 25.23
C ASP A 142 14.04 8.93 26.41
N ALA A 143 12.75 9.02 26.10
CA ALA A 143 11.72 9.22 27.12
C ALA A 143 11.58 8.03 28.08
N LEU A 144 11.80 6.81 27.60
CA LEU A 144 11.63 5.57 28.38
C LEU A 144 12.95 5.00 28.93
N GLY A 145 14.10 5.55 28.51
CA GLY A 145 15.42 5.06 28.91
C GLY A 145 15.74 3.64 28.39
N GLN A 146 15.10 3.22 27.30
CA GLN A 146 15.31 1.93 26.65
C GLN A 146 15.05 2.02 25.15
N ASP A 147 15.68 1.15 24.36
CA ASP A 147 15.49 1.14 22.92
C ASP A 147 14.05 0.75 22.54
N VAL A 148 13.39 1.61 21.76
CA VAL A 148 12.05 1.39 21.22
C VAL A 148 12.10 1.49 19.70
N TYR A 149 11.45 0.56 19.02
CA TYR A 149 11.50 0.46 17.56
C TYR A 149 10.14 0.72 16.95
N HIS A 150 10.16 1.37 15.79
CA HIS A 150 9.01 1.61 14.96
C HIS A 150 8.86 0.48 13.96
N TYR A 151 7.69 -0.16 13.94
CA TYR A 151 7.37 -1.25 13.02
C TYR A 151 6.40 -0.76 11.97
N HIS A 152 6.66 -1.08 10.70
CA HIS A 152 5.77 -0.77 9.59
C HIS A 152 5.95 -1.78 8.46
N LEU A 153 4.90 -1.94 7.63
CA LEU A 153 4.89 -2.89 6.53
C LEU A 153 4.93 -2.15 5.20
N HIS A 154 5.89 -2.49 4.35
CA HIS A 154 5.97 -2.09 2.95
C HIS A 154 5.49 -3.21 2.05
N VAL A 155 4.62 -2.91 1.10
CA VAL A 155 4.13 -3.86 0.09
C VAL A 155 4.28 -3.25 -1.29
N ILE A 156 5.21 -3.76 -2.08
CA ILE A 156 5.40 -3.37 -3.49
C ILE A 156 4.50 -4.24 -4.36
N TYR A 157 3.70 -3.60 -5.20
CA TYR A 157 2.73 -4.30 -6.04
C TYR A 157 2.58 -3.65 -7.43
N ILE A 158 1.97 -4.42 -8.35
CA ILE A 158 1.58 -3.94 -9.68
C ILE A 158 0.08 -3.62 -9.65
N PRO A 159 -0.34 -2.38 -9.98
CA PRO A 159 -1.75 -1.98 -9.96
C PRO A 159 -2.48 -2.52 -11.19
N VAL A 160 -3.13 -3.66 -11.04
CA VAL A 160 -3.82 -4.37 -12.12
C VAL A 160 -5.33 -4.21 -12.01
N VAL A 161 -5.97 -4.06 -13.16
CA VAL A 161 -7.43 -4.11 -13.32
C VAL A 161 -7.77 -5.01 -14.50
N GLU A 162 -8.86 -5.76 -14.38
CA GLU A 162 -9.41 -6.50 -15.51
C GLU A 162 -9.96 -5.53 -16.54
N LYS A 163 -9.64 -5.77 -17.81
CA LYS A 163 -10.09 -4.96 -18.94
C LYS A 163 -10.54 -5.85 -20.07
N GLN A 164 -11.78 -5.69 -20.47
CA GLN A 164 -12.32 -6.30 -21.67
C GLN A 164 -11.97 -5.49 -22.91
N ILE A 165 -11.40 -6.15 -23.90
CA ILE A 165 -11.14 -5.59 -25.23
C ILE A 165 -12.26 -6.08 -26.13
N LEU A 166 -13.00 -5.13 -26.72
CA LEU A 166 -14.11 -5.43 -27.61
C LEU A 166 -13.66 -5.49 -29.07
N TRP A 167 -14.37 -6.29 -29.88
CA TRP A 167 -14.21 -6.25 -31.32
C TRP A 167 -14.55 -4.87 -31.86
N SER A 168 -13.60 -4.28 -32.56
CA SER A 168 -13.74 -2.94 -33.12
C SER A 168 -14.68 -2.91 -34.34
N LYS A 169 -15.15 -1.71 -34.70
CA LYS A 169 -15.96 -1.48 -35.94
C LYS A 169 -15.25 -1.91 -37.23
N ARG A 170 -13.91 -2.12 -37.18
CA ARG A 170 -13.09 -2.59 -38.32
C ARG A 170 -13.13 -4.12 -38.47
N CYS A 171 -13.77 -4.86 -37.57
CA CYS A 171 -13.91 -6.30 -37.69
C CYS A 171 -14.65 -6.65 -38.98
N LYS A 172 -14.15 -7.65 -39.71
CA LYS A 172 -14.75 -8.13 -40.97
C LYS A 172 -16.13 -8.75 -40.70
N ASP A 173 -16.22 -9.54 -39.62
CA ASP A 173 -17.49 -10.06 -39.15
C ASP A 173 -18.21 -9.02 -38.30
N LYS A 174 -19.28 -8.45 -38.88
CA LYS A 174 -20.05 -7.40 -38.22
C LYS A 174 -20.89 -7.88 -37.03
N SER A 175 -21.16 -9.18 -36.93
CA SER A 175 -21.88 -9.77 -35.80
C SER A 175 -21.06 -9.74 -34.51
N LEU A 176 -19.72 -9.73 -34.62
CA LEU A 176 -18.81 -9.68 -33.48
C LEU A 176 -18.59 -8.26 -32.93
N VAL A 177 -18.89 -7.22 -33.70
CA VAL A 177 -18.61 -5.84 -33.28
C VAL A 177 -19.30 -5.51 -31.96
N GLY A 178 -18.51 -5.08 -30.96
CA GLY A 178 -19.00 -4.76 -29.62
C GLY A 178 -19.05 -5.95 -28.67
N THR A 179 -18.81 -7.18 -29.14
CA THR A 179 -18.66 -8.34 -28.23
C THR A 179 -17.21 -8.39 -27.69
N VAL A 180 -17.02 -9.13 -26.59
CA VAL A 180 -15.70 -9.29 -25.96
C VAL A 180 -14.79 -10.12 -26.87
N LYS A 181 -13.67 -9.55 -27.27
CA LYS A 181 -12.62 -10.22 -28.04
C LYS A 181 -11.63 -10.96 -27.13
N GLU A 182 -11.20 -10.29 -26.07
CA GLU A 182 -10.24 -10.78 -25.10
C GLU A 182 -10.42 -10.04 -23.76
N THR A 183 -10.04 -10.69 -22.67
CA THR A 183 -9.93 -10.06 -21.34
C THR A 183 -8.47 -10.06 -20.94
N ILE A 184 -7.94 -8.90 -20.53
CA ILE A 184 -6.55 -8.72 -20.14
C ILE A 184 -6.44 -8.16 -18.72
N GLN A 185 -5.35 -8.47 -18.05
CA GLN A 185 -4.98 -7.88 -16.78
C GLN A 185 -4.15 -6.61 -17.04
N GLN A 186 -4.85 -5.48 -17.19
CA GLN A 186 -4.26 -4.21 -17.57
C GLN A 186 -3.59 -3.52 -16.38
N VAL A 187 -2.29 -3.19 -16.49
CA VAL A 187 -1.64 -2.29 -15.53
C VAL A 187 -2.25 -0.90 -15.63
N SER A 188 -2.81 -0.39 -14.53
CA SER A 188 -3.43 0.94 -14.50
C SER A 188 -3.58 1.48 -13.09
N MET A 189 -2.65 2.31 -12.65
CA MET A 189 -2.72 2.98 -11.35
C MET A 189 -4.00 3.81 -11.18
N SER A 190 -4.39 4.59 -12.21
CA SER A 190 -5.55 5.47 -12.13
C SER A 190 -6.88 4.72 -12.04
N LYS A 191 -6.99 3.56 -12.70
CA LYS A 191 -8.21 2.74 -12.64
C LYS A 191 -8.28 1.90 -11.37
N LYS A 192 -7.15 1.36 -10.92
CA LYS A 192 -7.07 0.63 -9.65
C LYS A 192 -7.47 1.51 -8.47
N TRP A 193 -7.05 2.77 -8.49
CA TRP A 193 -7.27 3.75 -7.44
C TRP A 193 -8.25 4.85 -7.88
N ASP A 194 -9.31 4.47 -8.57
CA ASP A 194 -10.37 5.38 -8.96
C ASP A 194 -11.20 5.80 -7.74
N SER A 195 -11.68 7.05 -7.75
CA SER A 195 -12.59 7.53 -6.71
C SER A 195 -13.92 6.82 -6.82
N LYS A 196 -14.47 6.38 -5.70
CA LYS A 196 -15.77 5.67 -5.64
C LYS A 196 -16.86 6.59 -5.11
N PRO A 197 -18.12 6.42 -5.52
CA PRO A 197 -19.23 7.12 -4.90
C PRO A 197 -19.26 6.86 -3.38
N ALA A 198 -19.49 7.90 -2.59
CA ALA A 198 -19.83 7.74 -1.19
C ALA A 198 -21.26 7.22 -1.11
N LEU A 199 -21.48 6.12 -0.41
CA LEU A 199 -22.79 5.49 -0.27
C LEU A 199 -23.35 5.75 1.13
N ASP A 200 -24.68 5.85 1.22
CA ASP A 200 -25.42 5.89 2.48
C ASP A 200 -25.62 4.48 3.09
N GLU A 201 -26.38 4.39 4.18
CA GLU A 201 -26.68 3.13 4.88
C GLU A 201 -27.48 2.14 4.02
N ASN A 202 -28.17 2.62 2.98
CA ASN A 202 -28.96 1.81 2.05
C ASN A 202 -28.16 1.41 0.81
N GLY A 203 -26.89 1.87 0.69
CA GLY A 203 -26.05 1.64 -0.47
C GLY A 203 -26.29 2.61 -1.63
N GLU A 204 -27.07 3.69 -1.43
CA GLU A 204 -27.35 4.71 -2.44
C GLU A 204 -26.28 5.82 -2.41
N PRO A 205 -25.91 6.38 -3.58
CA PRO A 205 -24.91 7.44 -3.64
C PRO A 205 -25.37 8.74 -2.98
N PHE A 206 -24.57 9.28 -2.07
CA PHE A 206 -24.75 10.67 -1.64
C PHE A 206 -24.66 11.61 -2.83
N LEU A 207 -25.65 12.48 -2.98
CA LEU A 207 -25.65 13.49 -4.03
C LEU A 207 -25.26 14.86 -3.48
N SER A 208 -24.44 15.57 -4.25
CA SER A 208 -24.12 16.97 -4.00
C SER A 208 -25.34 17.86 -4.24
N THR A 209 -25.28 19.12 -3.83
CA THR A 209 -26.31 20.14 -4.12
C THR A 209 -26.60 20.31 -5.62
N LYS A 210 -25.70 19.85 -6.50
CA LYS A 210 -25.85 19.85 -7.96
C LYS A 210 -26.35 18.50 -8.52
N GLY A 211 -26.81 17.59 -7.67
CA GLY A 211 -27.30 16.26 -8.08
C GLY A 211 -26.26 15.28 -8.59
N LYS A 212 -24.97 15.57 -8.36
CA LYS A 212 -23.88 14.66 -8.75
C LYS A 212 -23.42 13.81 -7.56
N PRO A 213 -23.05 12.52 -7.78
CA PRO A 213 -22.49 11.70 -6.71
C PRO A 213 -21.29 12.35 -6.03
N VAL A 214 -21.30 12.37 -4.71
CA VAL A 214 -20.12 12.74 -3.91
C VAL A 214 -19.13 11.60 -3.98
N LEU A 215 -17.87 11.89 -4.36
CA LEU A 215 -16.85 10.87 -4.50
C LEU A 215 -15.98 10.79 -3.25
N LYS A 216 -15.77 9.57 -2.77
CA LYS A 216 -14.71 9.23 -1.82
C LYS A 216 -13.38 9.14 -2.55
N LYS A 217 -12.36 9.85 -2.09
CA LYS A 217 -11.01 9.74 -2.65
C LYS A 217 -10.42 8.38 -2.33
N SER A 218 -9.62 7.84 -3.25
CA SER A 218 -9.04 6.49 -3.16
C SER A 218 -8.24 6.24 -1.87
N TYR A 219 -7.49 7.24 -1.39
CA TYR A 219 -6.74 7.10 -0.12
C TYR A 219 -7.67 6.93 1.09
N SER A 220 -8.84 7.58 1.10
CA SER A 220 -9.82 7.40 2.17
C SER A 220 -10.46 6.02 2.13
N VAL A 221 -10.67 5.48 0.92
CA VAL A 221 -11.15 4.09 0.74
C VAL A 221 -10.11 3.10 1.26
N LEU A 222 -8.83 3.29 0.90
CA LEU A 222 -7.73 2.45 1.38
C LEU A 222 -7.66 2.42 2.92
N GLN A 223 -7.77 3.58 3.56
CA GLN A 223 -7.77 3.69 5.02
C GLN A 223 -8.97 2.97 5.65
N ASP A 224 -10.17 3.14 5.05
CA ASP A 224 -11.39 2.48 5.52
C ASP A 224 -11.28 0.95 5.38
N ASP A 225 -10.76 0.45 4.25
CA ASP A 225 -10.62 -0.97 3.97
C ASP A 225 -9.60 -1.63 4.91
N PHE A 226 -8.44 -1.00 5.10
CA PHE A 226 -7.43 -1.49 6.03
C PHE A 226 -7.94 -1.51 7.47
N PHE A 227 -8.51 -0.40 7.94
CA PHE A 227 -9.05 -0.33 9.30
C PHE A 227 -10.12 -1.40 9.55
N ARG A 228 -11.08 -1.56 8.63
CA ARG A 228 -12.14 -2.57 8.75
C ARG A 228 -11.56 -3.97 8.83
N TYR A 229 -10.62 -4.31 7.93
CA TYR A 229 -9.95 -5.60 7.95
C TYR A 229 -9.29 -5.89 9.29
N MET A 230 -8.52 -4.94 9.83
CA MET A 230 -7.83 -5.13 11.11
C MET A 230 -8.81 -5.26 12.28
N ARG A 231 -9.93 -4.53 12.26
CA ARG A 231 -11.01 -4.70 13.25
C ARG A 231 -11.64 -6.09 13.18
N ASP A 232 -11.90 -6.59 11.99
CA ASP A 232 -12.47 -7.93 11.77
C ASP A 232 -11.47 -9.03 12.15
N ALA A 233 -10.16 -8.76 12.04
CA ALA A 233 -9.09 -9.64 12.52
C ALA A 233 -8.92 -9.62 14.05
N GLY A 234 -9.67 -8.78 14.79
CA GLY A 234 -9.71 -8.77 16.24
C GLY A 234 -8.93 -7.63 16.92
N TYR A 235 -8.32 -6.72 16.17
CA TYR A 235 -7.60 -5.55 16.71
C TYR A 235 -8.60 -4.44 17.09
N ASN A 236 -9.28 -4.61 18.25
CA ASN A 236 -10.40 -3.76 18.68
C ASN A 236 -10.00 -2.46 19.35
N ASP A 237 -8.75 -2.30 19.67
CA ASP A 237 -8.16 -1.17 20.39
C ASP A 237 -7.42 -0.19 19.47
N VAL A 238 -7.56 -0.36 18.16
CA VAL A 238 -7.13 0.63 17.17
C VAL A 238 -8.31 1.41 16.62
N GLU A 239 -8.06 2.66 16.26
CA GLU A 239 -8.99 3.51 15.53
C GLU A 239 -8.51 3.75 14.10
N ARG A 240 -9.44 4.14 13.24
CA ARG A 240 -9.11 4.61 11.91
C ARG A 240 -8.35 5.94 11.99
N GLY A 241 -7.31 6.10 11.19
CA GLY A 241 -6.64 7.40 11.01
C GLY A 241 -7.63 8.51 10.64
N GLU A 242 -7.38 9.73 11.08
CA GLU A 242 -8.29 10.86 10.90
C GLU A 242 -8.55 11.18 9.43
N ARG A 243 -9.80 11.54 9.12
CA ARG A 243 -10.19 11.98 7.78
C ARG A 243 -9.74 13.42 7.54
N GLY A 244 -9.04 13.63 6.41
CA GLY A 244 -8.65 14.99 5.98
C GLY A 244 -7.50 15.59 6.77
N SER A 245 -6.73 14.80 7.52
CA SER A 245 -5.50 15.27 8.14
C SER A 245 -4.49 15.72 7.08
N SER A 246 -3.99 16.94 7.19
CA SER A 246 -2.91 17.47 6.35
C SER A 246 -1.52 16.94 6.76
N GLU A 247 -1.44 16.26 7.91
CA GLU A 247 -0.20 15.67 8.44
C GLU A 247 0.20 14.38 7.73
N GLU A 248 -0.68 13.82 6.88
CA GLU A 248 -0.46 12.56 6.13
C GLU A 248 0.71 12.60 5.15
N HIS A 249 1.31 13.77 4.90
CA HIS A 249 2.37 13.94 3.88
C HIS A 249 3.67 14.51 4.44
N LEU A 250 3.84 14.53 5.76
CA LEU A 250 5.08 15.00 6.36
C LEU A 250 6.23 14.05 6.03
N THR A 251 7.33 14.60 5.55
CA THR A 251 8.59 13.87 5.42
C THR A 251 9.14 13.54 6.81
N VAL A 252 10.01 12.52 6.90
CA VAL A 252 10.69 12.14 8.17
C VAL A 252 11.34 13.38 8.83
N THR A 253 11.90 14.29 8.03
CA THR A 253 12.51 15.52 8.52
C THR A 253 11.49 16.51 9.11
N GLN A 254 10.31 16.64 8.49
CA GLN A 254 9.22 17.49 8.98
C GLN A 254 8.52 16.91 10.22
N PHE A 255 8.59 15.60 10.38
CA PHE A 255 7.99 14.89 11.51
C PHE A 255 8.83 15.00 12.79
N LYS A 256 10.11 15.32 12.67
CA LYS A 256 11.09 15.40 13.78
C LYS A 256 11.29 16.82 14.33
N VAL A 257 10.58 17.81 13.83
CA VAL A 257 10.51 19.17 14.33
C VAL A 257 9.22 19.33 15.14
#